data_e45d814e67d0c2d470c0255b4c1d83b8
#
_entry.id   e45d814e67d0c2d470c0255b4c1d83b8
#
_cell.length_a   1.000
_cell.length_b   1.000
_cell.length_c   1.000
_cell.angle_alpha   90.00
_cell.angle_beta   90.00
_cell.angle_gamma   90.00
#
_symmetry.space_group_name_H-M   'P 1'
#
loop_
_entity.id
_entity.type
_entity.pdbx_description
1 polymer ?
#
loop_
_entity_poly.entity_id
_entity_poly.type
_entity_poly.pdbx_seq_one_letter_code
_entity_poly.pdbx_strand_id
1 'polypeptide(L)'
;MTITEQKAFLRSYTGQAQAPADFAQRWQETAAALHPAVSCAPVACGNPCGVYERLTVTFDGRSVTARVIRPAADGVHPLLMYHDLNRGVRGWHHMTRFLALGFGVVAPEAEPFREDWKVQPAQAAFRQRYLDALAVAKAALALPWVDTGRVYTFGEGFGGGLALLAASLCPA
;
A
#
# COMPACT_ATOMS: atom_id res chain seq x y z
N MET A 1 31.47 18.67 10.77
CA MET A 1 30.06 19.10 10.87
C MET A 1 29.53 18.70 12.23
N THR A 2 29.10 19.66 13.02
CA THR A 2 28.51 19.44 14.36
C THR A 2 27.11 18.85 14.24
N ILE A 3 26.58 18.30 15.33
CA ILE A 3 25.18 17.76 15.36
C ILE A 3 24.17 18.85 14.98
N THR A 4 24.43 20.10 15.40
CA THR A 4 23.54 21.23 15.07
C THR A 4 23.55 21.54 13.58
N GLU A 5 24.72 21.56 12.96
CA GLU A 5 24.86 21.75 11.50
C GLU A 5 24.23 20.60 10.72
N GLN A 6 24.38 19.35 11.19
CA GLN A 6 23.73 18.19 10.58
C GLN A 6 22.21 18.29 10.64
N LYS A 7 21.65 18.67 11.79
CA LYS A 7 20.20 18.88 11.93
C LYS A 7 19.69 20.00 11.03
N ALA A 8 20.42 21.11 10.92
CA ALA A 8 20.07 22.20 10.03
C ALA A 8 20.10 21.77 8.57
N PHE A 9 21.15 21.07 8.16
CA PHE A 9 21.26 20.49 6.82
C PHE A 9 20.11 19.54 6.49
N LEU A 10 19.80 18.58 7.38
CA LEU A 10 18.72 17.62 7.15
C LEU A 10 17.33 18.28 7.07
N ARG A 11 17.11 19.37 7.81
CA ARG A 11 15.86 20.13 7.75
C ARG A 11 15.69 20.93 6.45
N SER A 12 16.79 21.35 5.85
CA SER A 12 16.78 22.10 4.58
C SER A 12 16.98 21.20 3.35
N TYR A 13 17.26 19.90 3.55
CA TYR A 13 17.53 18.98 2.46
C TYR A 13 16.24 18.63 1.71
N THR A 14 16.17 19.06 0.47
CA THR A 14 15.02 18.82 -0.44
C THR A 14 15.26 17.69 -1.44
N GLY A 15 16.35 16.95 -1.30
CA GLY A 15 16.77 15.93 -2.26
C GLY A 15 17.60 16.51 -3.40
N GLN A 16 18.21 15.64 -4.18
CA GLN A 16 18.98 16.00 -5.38
C GLN A 16 18.26 15.66 -6.68
N ALA A 17 17.25 14.81 -6.61
CA ALA A 17 16.46 14.43 -7.78
C ALA A 17 15.46 15.55 -8.11
N GLN A 18 15.48 16.00 -9.35
CA GLN A 18 14.46 16.89 -9.87
C GLN A 18 13.37 16.06 -10.53
N ALA A 19 12.12 16.28 -10.13
CA ALA A 19 11.00 15.66 -10.81
C ALA A 19 10.88 16.25 -12.23
N PRO A 20 10.61 15.41 -13.26
CA PRO A 20 10.24 15.92 -14.58
C PRO A 20 9.05 16.87 -14.50
N ALA A 21 8.97 17.85 -15.41
CA ALA A 21 7.89 18.85 -15.39
C ALA A 21 6.48 18.22 -15.47
N ASP A 22 6.35 17.07 -16.12
CA ASP A 22 5.11 16.32 -16.30
C ASP A 22 4.90 15.19 -15.29
N PHE A 23 5.72 15.14 -14.23
CA PHE A 23 5.71 14.04 -13.24
C PHE A 23 4.33 13.83 -12.62
N ALA A 24 3.72 14.89 -12.12
CA ALA A 24 2.41 14.81 -11.47
C ALA A 24 1.32 14.37 -12.46
N GLN A 25 1.32 14.95 -13.66
CA GLN A 25 0.37 14.61 -14.72
C GLN A 25 0.48 13.13 -15.11
N ARG A 26 1.68 12.64 -15.38
CA ARG A 26 1.91 11.22 -15.72
C ARG A 26 1.39 10.25 -14.67
N TRP A 27 1.58 10.57 -13.39
CA TRP A 27 1.08 9.72 -12.31
C TRP A 27 -0.44 9.79 -12.17
N GLN A 28 -1.05 10.96 -12.37
CA GLN A 28 -2.50 11.11 -12.40
C GLN A 28 -3.13 10.32 -13.55
N GLU A 29 -2.58 10.43 -14.75
CA GLU A 29 -3.02 9.66 -15.92
C GLU A 29 -2.86 8.15 -15.68
N THR A 30 -1.71 7.72 -15.14
CA THR A 30 -1.46 6.33 -14.78
C THR A 30 -2.48 5.81 -13.75
N ALA A 31 -2.74 6.59 -12.72
CA ALA A 31 -3.73 6.23 -11.72
C ALA A 31 -5.15 6.19 -12.32
N ALA A 32 -5.51 7.14 -13.19
CA ALA A 32 -6.81 7.17 -13.84
C ALA A 32 -7.04 5.96 -14.75
N ALA A 33 -6.01 5.56 -15.50
CA ALA A 33 -6.07 4.40 -16.41
C ALA A 33 -6.10 3.04 -15.69
N LEU A 34 -5.77 3.00 -14.40
CA LEU A 34 -5.69 1.76 -13.65
C LEU A 34 -7.08 1.31 -13.18
N HIS A 35 -7.60 0.22 -13.75
CA HIS A 35 -8.90 -0.36 -13.44
C HIS A 35 -8.74 -1.81 -12.94
N PRO A 36 -8.43 -2.02 -11.66
CA PRO A 36 -8.22 -3.35 -11.13
C PRO A 36 -9.54 -4.11 -10.98
N ALA A 37 -9.54 -5.38 -11.39
CA ALA A 37 -10.55 -6.35 -11.00
C ALA A 37 -10.19 -6.91 -9.62
N VAL A 38 -11.20 -7.22 -8.82
CA VAL A 38 -11.02 -7.68 -7.45
C VAL A 38 -11.85 -8.93 -7.16
N SER A 39 -11.25 -9.87 -6.45
CA SER A 39 -11.96 -10.98 -5.83
C SER A 39 -11.51 -11.13 -4.37
N CYS A 40 -12.45 -11.56 -3.51
CA CYS A 40 -12.22 -11.75 -2.09
C CYS A 40 -12.58 -13.18 -1.72
N ALA A 41 -11.71 -13.87 -0.99
CA ALA A 41 -11.94 -15.21 -0.50
C ALA A 41 -11.76 -15.25 1.03
N PRO A 42 -12.66 -15.88 1.79
CA PRO A 42 -12.52 -16.01 3.23
C PRO A 42 -11.30 -16.87 3.58
N VAL A 43 -10.67 -16.54 4.70
CA VAL A 43 -9.55 -17.31 5.27
C VAL A 43 -9.94 -17.82 6.64
N ALA A 44 -9.85 -19.13 6.84
CA ALA A 44 -10.07 -19.75 8.16
C ALA A 44 -8.85 -19.47 9.05
N CYS A 45 -8.94 -18.46 9.89
CA CYS A 45 -7.85 -18.06 10.79
C CYS A 45 -8.01 -18.59 12.22
N GLY A 46 -9.19 -19.10 12.57
CA GLY A 46 -9.50 -19.62 13.94
C GLY A 46 -9.58 -18.52 15.02
N ASN A 47 -9.43 -17.25 14.68
CA ASN A 47 -9.53 -16.13 15.59
C ASN A 47 -10.88 -15.40 15.39
N PRO A 48 -11.75 -15.35 16.41
CA PRO A 48 -13.07 -14.73 16.29
C PRO A 48 -13.07 -13.20 16.31
N CYS A 49 -11.90 -12.56 16.48
CA CYS A 49 -11.81 -11.11 16.61
C CYS A 49 -12.18 -10.33 15.36
N GLY A 50 -12.30 -10.98 14.20
CA GLY A 50 -12.63 -10.30 12.96
C GLY A 50 -12.87 -11.25 11.78
N VAL A 51 -13.20 -10.67 10.65
CA VAL A 51 -13.31 -11.35 9.37
C VAL A 51 -11.95 -11.33 8.69
N TYR A 52 -11.48 -12.48 8.24
CA TYR A 52 -10.19 -12.68 7.59
C TYR A 52 -10.42 -13.07 6.13
N GLU A 53 -9.82 -12.33 5.22
CA GLU A 53 -10.01 -12.53 3.79
C GLU A 53 -8.66 -12.40 3.06
N ARG A 54 -8.56 -13.06 1.93
CA ARG A 54 -7.51 -12.83 0.93
C ARG A 54 -8.12 -12.10 -0.24
N LEU A 55 -7.59 -10.93 -0.52
CA LEU A 55 -7.92 -10.13 -1.69
C LEU A 55 -6.98 -10.52 -2.83
N THR A 56 -7.52 -10.76 -4.00
CA THR A 56 -6.76 -10.89 -5.24
C THR A 56 -7.14 -9.75 -6.17
N VAL A 57 -6.16 -8.97 -6.56
CA VAL A 57 -6.30 -7.79 -7.41
C VAL A 57 -5.62 -8.06 -8.74
N THR A 58 -6.35 -8.00 -9.84
CA THR A 58 -5.85 -8.28 -11.18
C THR A 58 -5.93 -7.03 -12.05
N PHE A 59 -4.84 -6.66 -12.70
CA PHE A 59 -4.73 -5.53 -13.62
C PHE A 59 -3.58 -5.76 -14.59
N ASP A 60 -3.69 -5.29 -15.80
CA ASP A 60 -2.66 -5.34 -16.85
C ASP A 60 -2.00 -6.74 -16.99
N GLY A 61 -2.82 -7.81 -16.92
CA GLY A 61 -2.34 -9.19 -16.99
C GLY A 61 -1.55 -9.68 -15.76
N ARG A 62 -1.52 -8.92 -14.69
CA ARG A 62 -0.87 -9.23 -13.41
C ARG A 62 -1.88 -9.51 -12.31
N SER A 63 -1.41 -10.19 -11.28
CA SER A 63 -2.19 -10.45 -10.07
C SER A 63 -1.36 -10.13 -8.83
N VAL A 64 -1.95 -9.40 -7.90
CA VAL A 64 -1.38 -9.08 -6.59
C VAL A 64 -2.33 -9.56 -5.51
N THR A 65 -1.80 -10.23 -4.49
CA THR A 65 -2.59 -10.63 -3.32
C THR A 65 -2.42 -9.64 -2.18
N ALA A 66 -3.48 -9.50 -1.39
CA ALA A 66 -3.44 -8.74 -0.13
C ALA A 66 -4.19 -9.49 0.96
N ARG A 67 -3.74 -9.32 2.19
CA ARG A 67 -4.46 -9.79 3.38
C ARG A 67 -5.43 -8.72 3.83
N VAL A 68 -6.63 -9.16 4.17
CA VAL A 68 -7.68 -8.30 4.73
C VAL A 68 -8.07 -8.84 6.10
N ILE A 69 -8.10 -7.95 7.09
CA ILE A 69 -8.71 -8.22 8.39
C ILE A 69 -9.61 -7.05 8.74
N ARG A 70 -10.85 -7.30 9.10
CA ARG A 70 -11.83 -6.26 9.39
C ARG A 70 -12.81 -6.66 10.49
N PRO A 71 -13.44 -5.69 11.15
CA PRO A 71 -14.64 -5.95 11.95
C PRO A 71 -15.72 -6.62 11.08
N ALA A 72 -16.60 -7.41 11.71
CA ALA A 72 -17.79 -7.97 11.07
C ALA A 72 -18.90 -6.91 11.01
N ALA A 73 -18.63 -5.78 10.33
CA ALA A 73 -19.51 -4.63 10.19
C ALA A 73 -19.31 -3.99 8.83
N ASP A 74 -20.28 -3.19 8.39
CA ASP A 74 -20.19 -2.32 7.23
C ASP A 74 -19.83 -0.88 7.65
N GLY A 75 -19.38 -0.07 6.70
CA GLY A 75 -18.95 1.31 6.97
C GLY A 75 -17.66 1.41 7.78
N VAL A 76 -16.77 0.43 7.61
CA VAL A 76 -15.50 0.38 8.32
C VAL A 76 -14.46 1.26 7.63
N HIS A 77 -13.74 2.06 8.41
CA HIS A 77 -12.65 2.87 7.87
C HIS A 77 -11.48 1.99 7.42
N PRO A 78 -11.05 2.09 6.15
CA PRO A 78 -9.95 1.28 5.65
C PRO A 78 -8.60 1.84 6.10
N LEU A 79 -7.69 0.95 6.45
CA LEU A 79 -6.26 1.23 6.64
C LEU A 79 -5.47 0.45 5.59
N LEU A 80 -4.87 1.15 4.65
CA LEU A 80 -3.96 0.57 3.66
C LEU A 80 -2.57 0.46 4.28
N MET A 81 -2.10 -0.76 4.51
CA MET A 81 -0.87 -1.03 5.23
C MET A 81 0.21 -1.57 4.30
N TYR A 82 1.28 -0.81 4.12
CA TYR A 82 2.41 -1.16 3.26
C TYR A 82 3.66 -1.49 4.07
N HIS A 83 4.30 -2.58 3.68
CA HIS A 83 5.52 -3.06 4.33
C HIS A 83 6.78 -2.60 3.60
N ASP A 84 7.89 -2.59 4.33
CA ASP A 84 9.21 -2.30 3.77
C ASP A 84 9.67 -3.40 2.80
N LEU A 85 10.65 -3.07 1.98
CA LEU A 85 11.32 -4.02 1.11
C LEU A 85 11.82 -5.22 1.93
N ASN A 86 11.58 -6.43 1.45
CA ASN A 86 11.94 -7.70 2.10
C ASN A 86 11.24 -7.97 3.44
N ARG A 87 10.27 -7.16 3.82
CA ARG A 87 9.44 -7.35 5.01
C ARG A 87 7.98 -7.47 4.62
N GLY A 88 7.60 -8.53 3.97
CA GLY A 88 6.19 -8.79 3.66
C GLY A 88 5.33 -8.90 4.93
N VAL A 89 4.04 -9.08 4.75
CA VAL A 89 3.09 -9.32 5.86
C VAL A 89 3.53 -10.56 6.62
N ARG A 90 4.17 -10.38 7.77
CA ARG A 90 4.71 -11.48 8.59
C ARG A 90 3.63 -12.38 9.17
N GLY A 91 2.42 -11.85 9.35
CA GLY A 91 1.29 -12.59 9.89
C GLY A 91 0.12 -11.67 10.23
N TRP A 92 -1.01 -12.25 10.52
CA TRP A 92 -2.22 -11.53 10.88
C TRP A 92 -2.06 -10.67 12.14
N HIS A 93 -1.21 -11.08 13.07
CA HIS A 93 -1.00 -10.38 14.35
C HIS A 93 -0.49 -8.94 14.16
N HIS A 94 0.22 -8.62 13.10
CA HIS A 94 0.63 -7.24 12.80
C HIS A 94 -0.55 -6.32 12.50
N MET A 95 -1.66 -6.90 12.02
CA MET A 95 -2.85 -6.19 11.62
C MET A 95 -3.88 -6.07 12.75
N THR A 96 -3.86 -7.01 13.70
CA THR A 96 -4.87 -7.10 14.79
C THR A 96 -4.90 -5.87 15.69
N ARG A 97 -3.77 -5.18 15.87
CA ARG A 97 -3.72 -3.92 16.63
C ARG A 97 -4.61 -2.84 16.03
N PHE A 98 -4.69 -2.78 14.71
CA PHE A 98 -5.54 -1.82 14.01
C PHE A 98 -7.01 -2.28 13.99
N LEU A 99 -7.24 -3.58 13.88
CA LEU A 99 -8.57 -4.15 14.06
C LEU A 99 -9.17 -3.78 15.43
N ALA A 100 -8.38 -3.86 16.50
CA ALA A 100 -8.79 -3.47 17.84
C ALA A 100 -9.17 -1.98 17.96
N LEU A 101 -8.69 -1.15 17.04
CA LEU A 101 -9.06 0.27 16.91
C LEU A 101 -10.25 0.50 15.95
N GLY A 102 -10.85 -0.57 15.43
CA GLY A 102 -12.00 -0.50 14.54
C GLY A 102 -11.69 -0.34 13.06
N PHE A 103 -10.41 -0.43 12.65
CA PHE A 103 -10.03 -0.34 11.24
C PHE A 103 -10.20 -1.67 10.50
N GLY A 104 -10.58 -1.58 9.23
CA GLY A 104 -10.41 -2.67 8.28
C GLY A 104 -9.05 -2.53 7.57
N VAL A 105 -8.13 -3.45 7.83
CA VAL A 105 -6.77 -3.38 7.30
C VAL A 105 -6.66 -4.15 6.00
N VAL A 106 -6.11 -3.53 4.98
CA VAL A 106 -5.74 -4.16 3.69
C VAL A 106 -4.23 -4.05 3.53
N ALA A 107 -3.53 -5.18 3.52
CA ALA A 107 -2.08 -5.24 3.46
C ALA A 107 -1.62 -6.05 2.25
N PRO A 108 -1.09 -5.42 1.18
CA PRO A 108 -0.51 -6.14 0.04
C PRO A 108 0.57 -7.12 0.49
N GLU A 109 0.49 -8.35 -0.01
CA GLU A 109 1.55 -9.33 0.12
C GLU A 109 2.63 -9.01 -0.91
N ALA A 110 3.62 -8.22 -0.52
CA ALA A 110 4.74 -7.94 -1.41
C ALA A 110 5.52 -9.24 -1.66
N GLU A 111 5.72 -9.58 -2.93
CA GLU A 111 6.73 -10.59 -3.27
C GLU A 111 8.10 -10.14 -2.75
N PRO A 112 8.91 -11.05 -2.19
CA PRO A 112 10.27 -10.71 -1.81
C PRO A 112 11.01 -10.16 -3.03
N PHE A 113 11.87 -9.18 -2.80
CA PHE A 113 12.80 -8.73 -3.84
C PHE A 113 13.65 -9.93 -4.26
N ARG A 114 13.46 -10.38 -5.49
CA ARG A 114 14.28 -11.46 -6.04
C ARG A 114 15.70 -10.93 -6.25
N GLU A 115 16.70 -11.79 -6.15
CA GLU A 115 18.10 -11.41 -6.36
C GLU A 115 18.37 -10.85 -7.78
N ASP A 116 17.46 -11.12 -8.71
CA ASP A 116 17.49 -10.62 -10.09
C ASP A 116 17.15 -9.11 -10.22
N TRP A 117 16.73 -8.44 -9.15
CA TRP A 117 16.56 -6.98 -9.16
C TRP A 117 17.84 -6.23 -9.57
N LYS A 118 18.99 -6.86 -9.36
CA LYS A 118 20.31 -6.34 -9.79
C LYS A 118 20.48 -6.36 -11.32
N VAL A 119 19.72 -7.18 -12.01
CA VAL A 119 19.81 -7.40 -13.46
C VAL A 119 18.74 -6.63 -14.24
N GLN A 120 17.60 -6.34 -13.60
CA GLN A 120 16.56 -5.49 -14.20
C GLN A 120 16.85 -4.01 -13.89
N PRO A 121 16.51 -3.08 -14.80
CA PRO A 121 16.58 -1.67 -14.47
C PRO A 121 15.80 -1.42 -13.17
N ALA A 122 16.49 -1.01 -12.14
CA ALA A 122 15.88 -0.78 -10.80
C ALA A 122 14.61 0.09 -10.88
N GLN A 123 14.58 1.03 -11.81
CA GLN A 123 13.44 1.90 -12.07
C GLN A 123 12.18 1.13 -12.49
N ALA A 124 12.30 0.09 -13.32
CA ALA A 124 11.15 -0.70 -13.75
C ALA A 124 10.57 -1.51 -12.59
N ALA A 125 11.42 -2.08 -11.74
CA ALA A 125 11.01 -2.84 -10.56
C ALA A 125 10.29 -1.93 -9.54
N PHE A 126 10.82 -0.74 -9.27
CA PHE A 126 10.18 0.23 -8.36
C PHE A 126 8.85 0.74 -8.93
N ARG A 127 8.81 1.10 -10.22
CA ARG A 127 7.56 1.52 -10.86
C ARG A 127 6.48 0.47 -10.72
N GLN A 128 6.81 -0.81 -10.87
CA GLN A 128 5.86 -1.90 -10.71
C GLN A 128 5.31 -1.97 -9.29
N ARG A 129 6.15 -1.81 -8.28
CA ARG A 129 5.70 -1.77 -6.87
C ARG A 129 4.73 -0.62 -6.61
N TYR A 130 4.95 0.53 -7.23
CA TYR A 130 4.02 1.66 -7.13
C TYR A 130 2.68 1.34 -7.79
N LEU A 131 2.67 0.68 -8.95
CA LEU A 131 1.45 0.25 -9.63
C LEU A 131 0.69 -0.80 -8.81
N ASP A 132 1.39 -1.79 -8.26
CA ASP A 132 0.82 -2.82 -7.40
C ASP A 132 0.13 -2.18 -6.16
N ALA A 133 0.80 -1.22 -5.53
CA ALA A 133 0.25 -0.51 -4.38
C ALA A 133 -1.00 0.31 -4.73
N LEU A 134 -0.99 1.02 -5.86
CA LEU A 134 -2.14 1.79 -6.35
C LEU A 134 -3.31 0.88 -6.73
N ALA A 135 -3.04 -0.23 -7.41
CA ALA A 135 -4.08 -1.18 -7.79
C ALA A 135 -4.78 -1.75 -6.56
N VAL A 136 -4.01 -2.15 -5.53
CA VAL A 136 -4.58 -2.64 -4.27
C VAL A 136 -5.34 -1.54 -3.55
N ALA A 137 -4.85 -0.30 -3.53
CA ALA A 137 -5.57 0.82 -2.92
C ALA A 137 -6.94 1.05 -3.59
N LYS A 138 -6.98 1.14 -4.93
CA LYS A 138 -8.23 1.30 -5.68
C LYS A 138 -9.20 0.14 -5.45
N ALA A 139 -8.70 -1.09 -5.49
CA ALA A 139 -9.50 -2.28 -5.22
C ALA A 139 -10.06 -2.28 -3.80
N ALA A 140 -9.26 -1.90 -2.82
CA ALA A 140 -9.67 -1.82 -1.42
C ALA A 140 -10.80 -0.79 -1.21
N LEU A 141 -10.71 0.37 -1.85
CA LEU A 141 -11.73 1.43 -1.76
C LEU A 141 -13.06 1.03 -2.42
N ALA A 142 -13.05 0.06 -3.33
CA ALA A 142 -14.25 -0.46 -3.97
C ALA A 142 -14.92 -1.61 -3.20
N LEU A 143 -14.37 -2.05 -2.06
CA LEU A 143 -14.94 -3.12 -1.25
C LEU A 143 -16.25 -2.66 -0.57
N PRO A 144 -17.28 -3.52 -0.53
CA PRO A 144 -18.63 -3.10 -0.11
C PRO A 144 -18.72 -2.67 1.36
N TRP A 145 -17.80 -3.13 2.20
CA TRP A 145 -17.78 -2.80 3.62
C TRP A 145 -16.99 -1.51 3.95
N VAL A 146 -16.32 -0.91 2.97
CA VAL A 146 -15.43 0.24 3.18
C VAL A 146 -16.21 1.54 3.24
N ASP A 147 -15.94 2.33 4.29
CA ASP A 147 -16.30 3.74 4.34
C ASP A 147 -15.18 4.58 3.73
N THR A 148 -15.43 5.13 2.54
CA THR A 148 -14.46 5.98 1.83
C THR A 148 -14.38 7.41 2.37
N GLY A 149 -15.27 7.83 3.28
CA GLY A 149 -15.23 9.16 3.88
C GLY A 149 -13.98 9.41 4.75
N ARG A 150 -13.30 8.33 5.18
CA ARG A 150 -12.04 8.41 5.94
C ARG A 150 -11.13 7.25 5.59
N VAL A 151 -10.12 7.50 4.78
CA VAL A 151 -9.12 6.51 4.37
C VAL A 151 -7.79 6.79 5.05
N TYR A 152 -7.18 5.76 5.60
CA TYR A 152 -5.89 5.84 6.28
C TYR A 152 -4.84 5.03 5.55
N THR A 153 -3.61 5.51 5.57
CA THR A 153 -2.46 4.80 5.02
C THR A 153 -1.38 4.67 6.09
N PHE A 154 -0.72 3.53 6.13
CA PHE A 154 0.38 3.25 7.04
C PHE A 154 1.49 2.53 6.31
N GLY A 155 2.74 2.90 6.58
CA GLY A 155 3.88 2.21 5.98
C GLY A 155 5.18 2.48 6.70
N GLU A 156 6.11 1.52 6.58
CA GLU A 156 7.45 1.58 7.17
C GLU A 156 8.49 1.46 6.04
N GLY A 157 9.57 2.23 6.13
CA GLY A 157 10.64 2.22 5.12
C GLY A 157 10.11 2.54 3.73
N PHE A 158 10.38 1.69 2.74
CA PHE A 158 9.83 1.83 1.39
C PHE A 158 8.29 1.82 1.39
N GLY A 159 7.67 1.04 2.28
CA GLY A 159 6.22 1.03 2.47
C GLY A 159 5.66 2.40 2.88
N GLY A 160 6.45 3.23 3.58
CA GLY A 160 6.09 4.62 3.86
C GLY A 160 5.93 5.45 2.57
N GLY A 161 6.82 5.25 1.59
CA GLY A 161 6.71 5.85 0.27
C GLY A 161 5.45 5.39 -0.49
N LEU A 162 5.11 4.10 -0.40
CA LEU A 162 3.88 3.54 -0.99
C LEU A 162 2.62 4.11 -0.32
N ALA A 163 2.65 4.30 1.00
CA ALA A 163 1.56 4.90 1.75
C ALA A 163 1.29 6.35 1.33
N LEU A 164 2.35 7.15 1.14
CA LEU A 164 2.25 8.51 0.63
C LEU A 164 1.73 8.55 -0.81
N LEU A 165 2.20 7.64 -1.67
CA LEU A 165 1.72 7.51 -3.04
C LEU A 165 0.22 7.20 -3.09
N ALA A 166 -0.24 6.21 -2.30
CA ALA A 166 -1.64 5.84 -2.24
C ALA A 166 -2.51 7.01 -1.75
N ALA A 167 -2.10 7.72 -0.71
CA ALA A 167 -2.79 8.89 -0.19
C ALA A 167 -2.87 10.05 -1.21
N SER A 168 -1.86 10.19 -2.08
CA SER A 168 -1.81 11.27 -3.06
C SER A 168 -2.61 11.00 -4.33
N LEU A 169 -2.70 9.73 -4.75
CA LEU A 169 -3.28 9.34 -6.04
C LEU A 169 -4.62 8.60 -5.95
N CYS A 170 -5.02 8.20 -4.75
CA CYS A 170 -6.34 7.63 -4.46
C CYS A 170 -7.03 8.51 -3.42
N PRO A 171 -7.38 9.75 -3.74
CA PRO A 171 -8.18 10.58 -2.83
C PRO A 171 -9.55 9.90 -2.63
N ALA A 172 -9.99 9.85 -1.40
CA ALA A 172 -11.31 9.39 -1.00
C ALA A 172 -12.36 10.46 -1.35
#